data_f49ea34457b022223649d5fd4ae34895
#
_entry.id   f49ea34457b022223649d5fd4ae34895
#
_cell.length_a   1.000
_cell.length_b   1.000
_cell.length_c   1.000
_cell.angle_alpha   90.00
_cell.angle_beta   90.00
_cell.angle_gamma   90.00
#
_symmetry.space_group_name_H-M   'P 1'
#
loop_
_entity.id
_entity.type
_entity.pdbx_description
1 polymer ?
#
loop_
_entity_poly.entity_id
_entity_poly.type
_entity_poly.pdbx_seq_one_letter_code
_entity_poly.pdbx_strand_id
1 'polypeptide(L)'
;MANSAVHYFQNQKSGTLVGISSVAGHRGSGRSPAYNASKAFMINYMEGLRQKLFGTAIRVIDVRPGFVDTDMIRGNRGLFGVISAEQAADQIFRAIRKGKKKVYVPGWWGPLTYFFRKLPEWIYHSGYKKYLSWDTHARARRSQ
;
A
#
# COMPACT_ATOMS: atom_id res chain seq x y z
N MET A 1 13.38 -14.04 -4.59
CA MET A 1 13.39 -13.74 -3.13
C MET A 1 12.20 -14.32 -2.38
N ALA A 2 10.93 -13.93 -2.64
CA ALA A 2 9.81 -14.45 -1.83
C ALA A 2 9.64 -15.98 -1.92
N ASN A 3 9.81 -16.59 -3.10
CA ASN A 3 9.77 -18.05 -3.23
C ASN A 3 10.88 -18.75 -2.44
N SER A 4 12.09 -18.21 -2.42
CA SER A 4 13.19 -18.74 -1.64
C SER A 4 12.90 -18.67 -0.13
N ALA A 5 12.32 -17.57 0.34
CA ALA A 5 11.88 -17.44 1.74
C ALA A 5 10.77 -18.44 2.09
N VAL A 6 9.82 -18.67 1.17
CA VAL A 6 8.76 -19.67 1.37
C VAL A 6 9.35 -21.07 1.50
N HIS A 7 10.27 -21.47 0.61
CA HIS A 7 10.95 -22.77 0.71
C HIS A 7 11.73 -22.93 2.02
N TYR A 8 12.44 -21.89 2.42
CA TYR A 8 13.15 -21.88 3.71
C TYR A 8 12.20 -22.12 4.88
N PHE A 9 11.07 -21.39 4.95
CA PHE A 9 10.08 -21.54 6.00
C PHE A 9 9.33 -22.88 5.95
N GLN A 10 9.14 -23.46 4.75
CA GLN A 10 8.58 -24.80 4.61
C GLN A 10 9.50 -25.86 5.21
N ASN A 11 10.80 -25.77 4.97
CA ASN A 11 11.78 -26.67 5.58
C ASN A 11 11.86 -26.50 7.09
N GLN A 12 11.76 -25.25 7.57
CA GLN A 12 11.73 -24.91 9.01
C GLN A 12 10.38 -25.23 9.67
N LYS A 13 9.34 -25.52 8.88
CA LYS A 13 7.95 -25.76 9.32
C LYS A 13 7.29 -24.58 10.04
N SER A 14 7.89 -23.41 10.03
CA SER A 14 7.36 -22.18 10.63
C SER A 14 8.03 -20.93 10.06
N GLY A 15 7.35 -19.78 10.14
CA GLY A 15 7.92 -18.51 9.71
C GLY A 15 6.88 -17.41 9.53
N THR A 16 7.35 -16.20 9.29
CA THR A 16 6.48 -15.07 8.99
C THR A 16 7.04 -14.29 7.80
N LEU A 17 6.34 -14.33 6.68
CA LEU A 17 6.64 -13.53 5.49
C LEU A 17 5.83 -12.23 5.54
N VAL A 18 6.52 -11.10 5.48
CA VAL A 18 5.91 -9.77 5.46
C VAL A 18 6.18 -9.12 4.11
N GLY A 19 5.13 -8.80 3.36
CA GLY A 19 5.22 -8.05 2.12
C GLY A 19 4.72 -6.62 2.31
N ILE A 20 5.46 -5.65 1.76
CA ILE A 20 5.08 -4.23 1.78
C ILE A 20 4.48 -3.84 0.44
N SER A 21 3.14 -3.84 0.36
CA SER A 21 2.40 -3.35 -0.79
C SER A 21 2.11 -1.84 -0.69
N SER A 22 0.91 -1.39 -0.92
CA SER A 22 0.45 -0.01 -0.70
C SER A 22 -1.07 0.08 -0.87
N VAL A 23 -1.71 1.07 -0.28
CA VAL A 23 -3.09 1.45 -0.61
C VAL A 23 -3.24 1.82 -2.09
N ALA A 24 -2.18 2.32 -2.73
CA ALA A 24 -2.13 2.66 -4.15
C ALA A 24 -2.31 1.44 -5.08
N GLY A 25 -2.11 0.21 -4.60
CA GLY A 25 -2.36 -1.02 -5.37
C GLY A 25 -3.82 -1.38 -5.52
N HIS A 26 -4.73 -0.65 -4.89
CA HIS A 26 -6.16 -0.98 -4.96
C HIS A 26 -6.88 -0.39 -6.17
N ARG A 27 -6.36 0.68 -6.75
CA ARG A 27 -6.93 1.33 -7.93
C ARG A 27 -5.85 2.05 -8.72
N GLY A 28 -5.93 2.00 -10.06
CA GLY A 28 -5.02 2.72 -10.93
C GLY A 28 -5.17 4.24 -10.80
N SER A 29 -4.07 4.96 -10.89
CA SER A 29 -4.05 6.43 -10.89
C SER A 29 -3.21 6.91 -12.07
N GLY A 30 -3.71 7.91 -12.79
CA GLY A 30 -2.99 8.52 -13.90
C GLY A 30 -1.67 9.19 -13.51
N ARG A 31 -1.47 9.46 -12.22
CA ARG A 31 -0.22 10.03 -11.70
C ARG A 31 0.95 9.05 -11.76
N SER A 32 0.71 7.78 -11.45
CA SER A 32 1.78 6.76 -11.33
C SER A 32 1.25 5.37 -11.68
N PRO A 33 0.83 5.12 -12.94
CA PRO A 33 0.14 3.87 -13.30
C PRO A 33 1.03 2.64 -13.10
N ALA A 34 2.31 2.71 -13.43
CA ALA A 34 3.25 1.61 -13.23
C ALA A 34 3.45 1.27 -11.74
N TYR A 35 3.55 2.28 -10.88
CA TYR A 35 3.61 2.08 -9.44
C TYR A 35 2.34 1.40 -8.90
N ASN A 36 1.16 1.89 -9.29
CA ASN A 36 -0.11 1.28 -8.91
C ASN A 36 -0.17 -0.19 -9.33
N ALA A 37 0.23 -0.51 -10.58
CA ALA A 37 0.26 -1.87 -11.09
C ALA A 37 1.23 -2.77 -10.31
N SER A 38 2.43 -2.28 -9.97
CA SER A 38 3.41 -3.02 -9.17
C SER A 38 2.89 -3.35 -7.77
N LYS A 39 2.15 -2.41 -7.15
CA LYS A 39 1.57 -2.61 -5.83
C LYS A 39 0.31 -3.48 -5.86
N ALA A 40 -0.47 -3.45 -6.95
CA ALA A 40 -1.57 -4.39 -7.20
C ALA A 40 -1.04 -5.83 -7.37
N PHE A 41 0.02 -6.01 -8.14
CA PHE A 41 0.71 -7.29 -8.24
C PHE A 41 1.09 -7.82 -6.85
N MET A 42 1.72 -6.99 -6.02
CA MET A 42 2.15 -7.39 -4.67
C MET A 42 0.98 -7.81 -3.78
N ILE A 43 -0.14 -7.07 -3.83
CA ILE A 43 -1.37 -7.41 -3.09
C ILE A 43 -1.87 -8.81 -3.48
N ASN A 44 -2.01 -9.08 -4.79
CA ASN A 44 -2.48 -10.37 -5.29
C ASN A 44 -1.49 -11.49 -4.98
N TYR A 45 -0.20 -11.23 -5.14
CA TYR A 45 0.84 -12.20 -4.86
C TYR A 45 0.84 -12.64 -3.38
N MET A 46 0.76 -11.67 -2.45
CA MET A 46 0.66 -11.97 -1.02
C MET A 46 -0.64 -12.70 -0.65
N GLU A 47 -1.73 -12.45 -1.36
CA GLU A 47 -2.98 -13.17 -1.19
C GLU A 47 -2.86 -14.63 -1.68
N GLY A 48 -2.26 -14.85 -2.85
CA GLY A 48 -1.98 -16.19 -3.39
C GLY A 48 -1.07 -17.00 -2.48
N LEU A 49 -0.02 -16.37 -1.93
CA LEU A 49 0.85 -17.05 -0.96
C LEU A 49 0.11 -17.44 0.33
N ARG A 50 -0.81 -16.61 0.84
CA ARG A 50 -1.66 -16.98 1.98
C ARG A 50 -2.54 -18.19 1.68
N GLN A 51 -3.09 -18.26 0.47
CA GLN A 51 -3.89 -19.41 0.04
C GLN A 51 -3.02 -20.67 -0.07
N LYS A 52 -1.87 -20.56 -0.72
CA LYS A 52 -0.91 -21.67 -0.88
C LYS A 52 -0.43 -22.25 0.45
N LEU A 53 -0.23 -21.40 1.45
CA LEU A 53 0.31 -21.77 2.76
C LEU A 53 -0.80 -21.94 3.83
N PHE A 54 -2.06 -21.98 3.40
CA PHE A 54 -3.18 -22.20 4.30
C PHE A 54 -3.06 -23.56 5.02
N GLY A 55 -3.32 -23.59 6.31
CA GLY A 55 -3.17 -24.79 7.13
C GLY A 55 -1.74 -25.09 7.59
N THR A 56 -0.74 -24.30 7.20
CA THR A 56 0.63 -24.42 7.71
C THR A 56 0.89 -23.41 8.85
N ALA A 57 2.00 -23.60 9.57
CA ALA A 57 2.47 -22.66 10.61
C ALA A 57 3.21 -21.42 10.02
N ILE A 58 3.17 -21.24 8.68
CA ILE A 58 3.81 -20.11 8.02
C ILE A 58 2.78 -18.98 7.86
N ARG A 59 3.10 -17.82 8.42
CA ARG A 59 2.25 -16.63 8.34
C ARG A 59 2.66 -15.74 7.16
N VAL A 60 1.69 -15.23 6.41
CA VAL A 60 1.90 -14.28 5.32
C VAL A 60 1.12 -13.00 5.61
N ILE A 61 1.83 -11.90 5.78
CA ILE A 61 1.30 -10.60 6.17
C ILE A 61 1.50 -9.61 5.03
N ASP A 62 0.42 -8.99 4.57
CA ASP A 62 0.42 -7.94 3.56
C ASP A 62 0.21 -6.59 4.23
N VAL A 63 1.26 -5.78 4.29
CA VAL A 63 1.23 -4.42 4.83
C VAL A 63 0.95 -3.44 3.70
N ARG A 64 -0.04 -2.58 3.89
CA ARG A 64 -0.56 -1.61 2.92
C ARG A 64 -0.43 -0.19 3.46
N PRO A 65 0.75 0.42 3.38
CA PRO A 65 0.92 1.80 3.81
C PRO A 65 0.14 2.76 2.92
N GLY A 66 -0.37 3.83 3.54
CA GLY A 66 -0.76 5.05 2.87
C GLY A 66 0.46 5.96 2.67
N PHE A 67 0.32 7.24 3.02
CA PHE A 67 1.44 8.18 2.94
C PHE A 67 2.28 8.13 4.21
N VAL A 68 3.55 7.78 4.05
CA VAL A 68 4.55 7.77 5.11
C VAL A 68 5.63 8.79 4.75
N ASP A 69 6.00 9.66 5.69
CA ASP A 69 7.04 10.68 5.48
C ASP A 69 8.39 10.00 5.22
N THR A 70 8.77 10.01 3.95
CA THR A 70 9.99 9.43 3.41
C THR A 70 10.45 10.29 2.24
N ASP A 71 11.68 10.13 1.81
CA ASP A 71 12.23 10.83 0.65
C ASP A 71 11.38 10.70 -0.60
N MET A 72 10.68 9.57 -0.75
CA MET A 72 9.80 9.29 -1.89
C MET A 72 8.64 10.29 -2.02
N ILE A 73 8.12 10.81 -0.91
CA ILE A 73 7.00 11.77 -0.91
C ILE A 73 7.44 13.20 -0.60
N ARG A 74 8.74 13.42 -0.32
CA ARG A 74 9.31 14.73 -0.04
C ARG A 74 9.08 15.66 -1.24
N GLY A 75 8.51 16.84 -0.98
CA GLY A 75 8.13 17.80 -2.03
C GLY A 75 6.74 17.60 -2.64
N ASN A 76 6.01 16.53 -2.33
CA ASN A 76 4.61 16.39 -2.70
C ASN A 76 3.73 17.16 -1.70
N ARG A 77 3.15 18.28 -2.15
CA ARG A 77 2.21 19.06 -1.34
C ARG A 77 0.79 18.50 -1.42
N GLY A 78 -0.01 18.72 -0.37
CA GLY A 78 -1.42 18.35 -0.34
C GLY A 78 -1.68 16.87 -0.08
N LEU A 79 -0.72 16.11 0.41
CA LEU A 79 -0.92 14.75 0.86
C LEU A 79 -1.66 14.74 2.20
N PHE A 80 -2.77 14.02 2.24
CA PHE A 80 -3.61 13.89 3.44
C PHE A 80 -3.17 12.69 4.28
N GLY A 81 -3.07 12.89 5.60
CA GLY A 81 -2.85 11.79 6.53
C GLY A 81 -1.47 11.16 6.45
N VAL A 82 -0.46 11.98 6.20
CA VAL A 82 0.96 11.57 6.27
C VAL A 82 1.31 11.26 7.72
N ILE A 83 1.97 10.13 7.96
CA ILE A 83 2.52 9.75 9.26
C ILE A 83 4.03 9.61 9.18
N SER A 84 4.73 9.72 10.30
CA SER A 84 6.18 9.52 10.33
C SER A 84 6.59 8.07 10.08
N ALA A 85 7.83 7.86 9.67
CA ALA A 85 8.39 6.52 9.47
C ALA A 85 8.35 5.69 10.76
N GLU A 86 8.62 6.32 11.90
CA GLU A 86 8.60 5.69 13.23
C GLU A 86 7.17 5.23 13.60
N GLN A 87 6.17 6.10 13.38
CA GLN A 87 4.77 5.75 13.60
C GLN A 87 4.33 4.59 12.71
N ALA A 88 4.76 4.57 11.46
CA ALA A 88 4.46 3.47 10.54
C ALA A 88 5.12 2.16 11.02
N ALA A 89 6.41 2.21 11.37
CA ALA A 89 7.17 1.06 11.85
C ALA A 89 6.53 0.43 13.11
N ASP A 90 6.14 1.26 14.08
CA ASP A 90 5.51 0.80 15.30
C ASP A 90 4.15 0.12 15.04
N GLN A 91 3.32 0.70 14.15
CA GLN A 91 2.05 0.08 13.76
C GLN A 91 2.25 -1.26 13.03
N ILE A 92 3.25 -1.33 12.13
CA ILE A 92 3.60 -2.56 11.40
C ILE A 92 4.09 -3.62 12.39
N PHE A 93 5.00 -3.28 13.29
CA PHE A 93 5.54 -4.20 14.27
C PHE A 93 4.45 -4.79 15.17
N ARG A 94 3.56 -3.93 15.70
CA ARG A 94 2.40 -4.40 16.51
C ARG A 94 1.48 -5.33 15.72
N ALA A 95 1.27 -5.05 14.42
CA ALA A 95 0.43 -5.89 13.57
C ALA A 95 1.06 -7.26 13.27
N ILE A 96 2.39 -7.30 13.07
CA ILE A 96 3.16 -8.54 12.90
C ILE A 96 3.05 -9.40 14.16
N ARG A 97 3.28 -8.81 15.35
CA ARG A 97 3.14 -9.52 16.61
C ARG A 97 1.74 -10.11 16.83
N LYS A 98 0.70 -9.37 16.41
CA LYS A 98 -0.70 -9.83 16.49
C LYS A 98 -1.08 -10.82 15.39
N GLY A 99 -0.18 -11.18 14.49
CA GLY A 99 -0.44 -12.12 13.39
C GLY A 99 -1.49 -11.66 12.38
N LYS A 100 -1.67 -10.36 12.19
CA LYS A 100 -2.66 -9.82 11.24
C LYS A 100 -2.31 -10.19 9.81
N LYS A 101 -3.28 -10.66 9.03
CA LYS A 101 -3.09 -11.09 7.64
C LYS A 101 -2.97 -9.93 6.65
N LYS A 102 -3.75 -8.86 6.88
CA LYS A 102 -3.79 -7.61 6.06
C LYS A 102 -3.70 -6.43 7.02
N VAL A 103 -2.82 -5.48 6.74
CA VAL A 103 -2.53 -4.36 7.65
C VAL A 103 -2.50 -3.06 6.85
N TYR A 104 -3.42 -2.17 7.13
CA TYR A 104 -3.37 -0.80 6.63
C TYR A 104 -2.65 0.10 7.63
N VAL A 105 -1.81 0.99 7.13
CA VAL A 105 -0.98 1.87 7.98
C VAL A 105 -1.03 3.31 7.46
N PRO A 106 -1.66 4.21 8.21
CA PRO A 106 -2.51 3.97 9.38
C PRO A 106 -3.81 3.22 9.06
N GLY A 107 -4.43 2.63 10.08
CA GLY A 107 -5.55 1.70 9.94
C GLY A 107 -6.79 2.25 9.22
N TRP A 108 -7.05 3.56 9.31
CA TRP A 108 -8.19 4.21 8.66
C TRP A 108 -8.13 4.18 7.11
N TRP A 109 -6.97 3.89 6.52
CA TRP A 109 -6.87 3.65 5.09
C TRP A 109 -7.69 2.43 4.63
N GLY A 110 -7.96 1.47 5.50
CA GLY A 110 -8.76 0.31 5.16
C GLY A 110 -10.16 0.67 4.65
N PRO A 111 -11.02 1.29 5.48
CA PRO A 111 -12.34 1.77 5.05
C PRO A 111 -12.29 2.73 3.88
N LEU A 112 -11.34 3.68 3.88
CA LEU A 112 -11.19 4.65 2.81
C LEU A 112 -10.87 3.99 1.45
N THR A 113 -9.95 3.04 1.45
CA THR A 113 -9.59 2.29 0.24
C THR A 113 -10.76 1.47 -0.28
N TYR A 114 -11.53 0.85 0.62
CA TYR A 114 -12.75 0.12 0.24
C TYR A 114 -13.76 1.05 -0.46
N PHE A 115 -13.97 2.24 0.09
CA PHE A 115 -14.82 3.25 -0.52
C PHE A 115 -14.32 3.68 -1.90
N PHE A 116 -13.03 4.03 -2.04
CA PHE A 116 -12.45 4.44 -3.33
C PHE A 116 -12.54 3.36 -4.41
N ARG A 117 -12.44 2.09 -4.05
CA ARG A 117 -12.61 0.98 -5.01
C ARG A 117 -14.03 0.91 -5.59
N LYS A 118 -15.04 1.33 -4.83
CA LYS A 118 -16.45 1.28 -5.23
C LYS A 118 -16.92 2.51 -5.98
N LEU A 119 -16.11 3.58 -6.01
CA LEU A 119 -16.47 4.79 -6.75
C LEU A 119 -16.62 4.50 -8.25
N PRO A 120 -17.72 4.93 -8.88
CA PRO A 120 -17.85 4.89 -10.33
C PRO A 120 -16.69 5.62 -11.03
N GLU A 121 -16.34 5.15 -12.21
CA GLU A 121 -15.16 5.63 -12.94
C GLU A 121 -15.25 7.15 -13.25
N TRP A 122 -16.42 7.63 -13.61
CA TRP A 122 -16.64 9.04 -13.92
C TRP A 122 -16.41 9.97 -12.72
N ILE A 123 -16.76 9.54 -11.49
CA ILE A 123 -16.46 10.30 -10.26
C ILE A 123 -14.95 10.33 -10.03
N TYR A 124 -14.32 9.16 -10.18
CA TYR A 124 -12.88 9.03 -9.96
C TYR A 124 -12.07 9.89 -10.94
N HIS A 125 -12.45 9.88 -12.24
CA HIS A 125 -11.81 10.69 -13.27
C HIS A 125 -12.03 12.20 -13.08
N SER A 126 -13.21 12.61 -12.64
CA SER A 126 -13.50 14.02 -12.34
C SER A 126 -12.60 14.56 -11.23
N GLY A 127 -12.37 13.77 -10.18
CA GLY A 127 -11.42 14.10 -9.11
C GLY A 127 -9.99 14.25 -9.61
N TYR A 128 -9.56 13.39 -10.53
CA TYR A 128 -8.23 13.47 -11.14
C TYR A 128 -8.06 14.70 -12.02
N LYS A 129 -9.05 15.07 -12.84
CA LYS A 129 -9.02 16.31 -13.65
C LYS A 129 -8.88 17.55 -12.77
N LYS A 130 -9.64 17.63 -11.67
CA LYS A 130 -9.54 18.73 -10.71
C LYS A 130 -8.15 18.80 -10.05
N TYR A 131 -7.56 17.65 -9.74
CA TYR A 131 -6.19 17.59 -9.23
C TYR A 131 -5.17 18.11 -10.25
N LEU A 132 -5.25 17.71 -11.53
CA LEU A 132 -4.35 18.15 -12.58
C LEU A 132 -4.41 19.67 -12.79
N SER A 133 -5.61 20.26 -12.82
CA SER A 133 -5.79 21.70 -12.96
C SER A 133 -5.13 22.47 -11.80
N TRP A 134 -5.24 21.96 -10.57
CA TRP A 134 -4.60 22.55 -9.42
C TRP A 134 -3.06 22.45 -9.47
N ASP A 135 -2.50 21.31 -9.87
CA ASP A 135 -1.05 21.10 -9.98
C ASP A 135 -0.42 22.01 -11.07
N THR A 136 -1.11 22.18 -12.20
CA THR A 136 -0.68 23.07 -13.28
C THR A 136 -0.61 24.53 -12.82
N HIS A 137 -1.62 25.02 -12.10
CA HIS A 137 -1.62 26.37 -11.54
C HIS A 137 -0.56 26.57 -10.46
N ALA A 138 -0.30 25.54 -9.65
CA ALA A 138 0.73 25.57 -8.63
C ALA A 138 2.16 25.61 -9.22
N ARG A 139 2.39 24.96 -10.36
CA ARG A 139 3.67 25.01 -11.09
C ARG A 139 3.89 26.34 -11.77
N ALA A 140 2.87 26.90 -12.42
CA ALA A 140 2.97 28.20 -13.09
C ALA A 140 3.32 29.35 -12.12
N ARG A 141 2.86 29.30 -10.87
CA ARG A 141 3.23 30.29 -9.82
C ARG A 141 4.65 30.17 -9.28
N ARG A 142 5.38 29.11 -9.59
CA ARG A 142 6.77 28.89 -9.15
C ARG A 142 7.80 29.33 -10.21
N SER A 143 7.35 29.58 -11.42
CA SER A 143 8.18 30.03 -12.54
C SER A 143 8.20 31.56 -12.71
N GLN A 144 7.52 32.28 -11.81
CA GLN A 144 7.55 33.74 -11.65
C GLN A 144 8.28 34.11 -10.34
#